data_a406ffb36b4f90889e776ff9fae4b965
#
_entry.id   a406ffb36b4f90889e776ff9fae4b965
#
_cell.length_a   1.000
_cell.length_b   1.000
_cell.length_c   1.000
_cell.angle_alpha   90.00
_cell.angle_beta   90.00
_cell.angle_gamma   90.00
#
_symmetry.space_group_name_H-M   'P 1'
#
loop_
_entity.id
_entity.type
_entity.pdbx_description
1 polymer ?
#
loop_
_entity_poly.entity_id
_entity_poly.type
_entity_poly.pdbx_seq_one_letter_code
_entity_poly.pdbx_strand_id
1 'polypeptide(L)'
;MWRAANAVISGLIVAACGIIGLVFLGITLILALQSPSAEYTASPGVAKALENIAGSNFLNSGWPSDETRLMLRLLRLMFPYMLMVCLAAVFMGMLNARGHFFVPAMGAAVLNGLLIITVLFFAPRFGQTLDRQILALAIGVLVAGAAQAAYQLPALWREGFRYHWVSPWKNETVRQVVQKMIPGMLGVAAFQLNVLVTQSIAFSVDSQIVASFDYAVRLMELPQGVFGISLATYLLPTLAGLAAEKKYPEFRATLRQALGYLAFANLIASALLMVLAEPIVRLLFERGEFDRFSTERAAFALACLAPGLILFSAVNILARAFYALGDTKTPMIISSVCLGLNIVFAVWLIHAFAQEGKGQGGMGIANTMSAAFNVWLLFYALRRKLSRLDLAGLKHSFFAMLGAAILAGELAWLGSLEWERWMGHARLLPKLGAVLVPMALACLIYWLVLLWLKVPQAQEFWQLLRQRIRKVRR
;
A
#
# COMPACT_ATOMS: atom_id res chain seq x y z
N MET A 1 25.82 8.60 21.01
CA MET A 1 24.55 8.26 20.32
C MET A 1 23.81 9.51 19.85
N TRP A 2 23.43 10.45 20.73
CA TRP A 2 22.63 11.62 20.36
C TRP A 2 23.30 12.60 19.39
N ARG A 3 24.67 12.75 19.45
CA ARG A 3 25.41 13.56 18.48
C ARG A 3 25.28 13.02 17.04
N ALA A 4 25.29 11.70 16.87
CA ALA A 4 25.08 11.06 15.58
C ALA A 4 23.63 11.26 15.09
N ALA A 5 22.64 11.09 16.00
CA ALA A 5 21.25 11.36 15.67
C ALA A 5 21.00 12.82 15.24
N ASN A 6 21.61 13.78 15.96
CA ASN A 6 21.53 15.20 15.61
C ASN A 6 22.15 15.51 14.24
N ALA A 7 23.28 14.89 13.89
CA ALA A 7 23.89 15.05 12.59
C ALA A 7 23.01 14.52 11.46
N VAL A 8 22.38 13.35 11.66
CA VAL A 8 21.45 12.76 10.68
C VAL A 8 20.20 13.63 10.52
N ILE A 9 19.61 14.12 11.63
CA ILE A 9 18.45 15.02 11.60
C ILE A 9 18.81 16.32 10.87
N SER A 10 19.96 16.93 11.17
CA SER A 10 20.41 18.15 10.49
C SER A 10 20.61 17.93 9.00
N GLY A 11 21.19 16.78 8.61
CA GLY A 11 21.36 16.40 7.20
C GLY A 11 20.03 16.20 6.49
N LEU A 12 19.07 15.56 7.16
CA LEU A 12 17.73 15.35 6.63
C LEU A 12 16.98 16.66 6.46
N ILE A 13 17.06 17.57 7.44
CA ILE A 13 16.43 18.90 7.34
C ILE A 13 17.00 19.66 6.12
N VAL A 14 18.33 19.70 5.97
CA VAL A 14 18.94 20.38 4.82
C VAL A 14 18.51 19.75 3.49
N ALA A 15 18.55 18.42 3.38
CA ALA A 15 18.13 17.72 2.17
C ALA A 15 16.64 17.96 1.85
N ALA A 16 15.77 17.85 2.85
CA ALA A 16 14.33 18.07 2.68
C ALA A 16 14.02 19.53 2.31
N CYS A 17 14.64 20.50 2.98
CA CYS A 17 14.47 21.91 2.62
C CYS A 17 14.98 22.22 1.21
N GLY A 18 16.10 21.61 0.79
CA GLY A 18 16.61 21.74 -0.57
C GLY A 18 15.63 21.18 -1.61
N ILE A 19 15.08 20.00 -1.39
CA ILE A 19 14.08 19.38 -2.28
C ILE A 19 12.80 20.21 -2.31
N ILE A 20 12.31 20.67 -1.15
CA ILE A 20 11.13 21.55 -1.07
C ILE A 20 11.37 22.83 -1.86
N GLY A 21 12.54 23.45 -1.71
CA GLY A 21 12.92 24.65 -2.45
C GLY A 21 12.95 24.45 -3.97
N LEU A 22 13.52 23.33 -4.43
CA LEU A 22 13.54 22.97 -5.85
C LEU A 22 12.15 22.73 -6.42
N VAL A 23 11.28 22.02 -5.69
CA VAL A 23 9.90 21.79 -6.13
C VAL A 23 9.10 23.09 -6.15
N PHE A 24 9.27 23.96 -5.15
CA PHE A 24 8.61 25.28 -5.14
C PHE A 24 9.05 26.15 -6.31
N LEU A 25 10.35 26.14 -6.62
CA LEU A 25 10.89 26.85 -7.77
C LEU A 25 10.30 26.30 -9.07
N GLY A 26 10.27 24.97 -9.23
CA GLY A 26 9.68 24.31 -10.40
C GLY A 26 8.21 24.64 -10.59
N ILE A 27 7.39 24.54 -9.53
CA ILE A 27 5.96 24.88 -9.59
C ILE A 27 5.78 26.36 -9.90
N THR A 28 6.56 27.24 -9.27
CA THR A 28 6.48 28.67 -9.52
C THR A 28 6.85 29.01 -10.97
N LEU A 29 7.88 28.35 -11.51
CA LEU A 29 8.28 28.50 -12.90
C LEU A 29 7.18 28.06 -13.87
N ILE A 30 6.59 26.89 -13.64
CA ILE A 30 5.46 26.38 -14.44
C ILE A 30 4.29 27.37 -14.42
N LEU A 31 3.90 27.86 -13.24
CA LEU A 31 2.78 28.80 -13.10
C LEU A 31 3.10 30.19 -13.69
N ALA A 32 4.35 30.64 -13.62
CA ALA A 32 4.79 31.93 -14.17
C ALA A 32 4.86 31.94 -15.69
N LEU A 33 5.33 30.84 -16.29
CA LEU A 33 5.43 30.69 -17.75
C LEU A 33 4.06 30.70 -18.46
N GLN A 34 2.97 30.53 -17.71
CA GLN A 34 1.61 30.42 -18.22
C GLN A 34 0.70 31.59 -17.83
N SER A 35 1.24 32.62 -17.17
CA SER A 35 0.49 33.87 -16.98
C SER A 35 0.43 34.62 -18.32
N PRO A 36 -0.73 35.22 -18.70
CA PRO A 36 -0.85 35.99 -19.93
C PRO A 36 0.15 37.13 -20.05
N SER A 37 0.78 37.55 -18.93
CA SER A 37 1.86 38.52 -18.87
C SER A 37 3.24 37.96 -19.23
N ALA A 38 3.40 36.61 -19.33
CA ALA A 38 4.68 35.97 -19.64
C ALA A 38 5.03 36.04 -21.14
N GLU A 39 4.06 36.21 -22.01
CA GLU A 39 4.30 36.46 -23.44
C GLU A 39 5.16 37.72 -23.69
N TYR A 40 5.15 38.66 -22.72
CA TYR A 40 5.90 39.93 -22.81
C TYR A 40 7.26 39.91 -22.13
N THR A 41 7.60 38.92 -21.31
CA THR A 41 8.80 38.95 -20.44
C THR A 41 9.78 37.78 -20.62
N ALA A 42 9.39 36.73 -21.34
CA ALA A 42 10.32 35.63 -21.65
C ALA A 42 11.30 36.06 -22.75
N SER A 43 12.58 35.96 -22.48
CA SER A 43 13.59 36.19 -23.56
C SER A 43 13.33 35.18 -24.69
N PRO A 44 13.49 35.59 -25.97
CA PRO A 44 13.20 34.74 -27.14
C PRO A 44 13.90 33.37 -27.13
N GLY A 45 15.02 33.26 -26.42
CA GLY A 45 15.78 32.01 -26.25
C GLY A 45 15.11 31.00 -25.30
N VAL A 46 14.49 31.46 -24.22
CA VAL A 46 13.80 30.59 -23.26
C VAL A 46 12.45 30.08 -23.82
N ALA A 47 11.70 30.92 -24.51
CA ALA A 47 10.50 30.53 -25.19
C ALA A 47 10.78 29.44 -26.26
N LYS A 48 11.81 29.61 -27.07
CA LYS A 48 12.23 28.66 -28.11
C LYS A 48 12.78 27.34 -27.55
N ALA A 49 13.48 27.39 -26.41
CA ALA A 49 13.95 26.19 -25.72
C ALA A 49 12.79 25.37 -25.14
N LEU A 50 11.77 26.02 -24.58
CA LEU A 50 10.56 25.38 -24.08
C LEU A 50 9.67 24.82 -25.19
N GLU A 51 9.57 25.52 -26.32
CA GLU A 51 8.87 25.04 -27.51
C GLU A 51 9.52 23.78 -28.10
N ASN A 52 10.83 23.71 -28.09
CA ASN A 52 11.59 22.52 -28.52
C ASN A 52 11.47 21.34 -27.55
N ILE A 53 11.29 21.57 -26.24
CA ILE A 53 11.19 20.52 -25.22
C ILE A 53 9.74 20.00 -25.11
N ALA A 54 8.77 20.90 -25.21
CA ALA A 54 7.34 20.58 -24.95
C ALA A 54 6.50 20.40 -26.22
N GLY A 55 6.99 20.82 -27.38
CA GLY A 55 6.23 20.85 -28.64
C GLY A 55 5.25 22.04 -28.73
N SER A 56 5.06 22.59 -29.94
CA SER A 56 4.19 23.75 -30.19
C SER A 56 2.72 23.53 -29.79
N ASN A 57 2.25 22.29 -29.83
CA ASN A 57 0.87 21.92 -29.42
C ASN A 57 0.66 21.96 -27.91
N PHE A 58 1.71 21.84 -27.10
CA PHE A 58 1.64 21.84 -25.64
C PHE A 58 1.35 23.24 -25.09
N LEU A 59 1.93 24.27 -25.66
CA LEU A 59 1.73 25.67 -25.26
C LEU A 59 0.37 26.23 -25.69
N ASN A 60 -0.19 25.71 -26.80
CA ASN A 60 -1.46 26.14 -27.38
C ASN A 60 -2.68 25.36 -26.87
N SER A 61 -2.50 24.30 -26.08
CA SER A 61 -3.58 23.41 -25.63
C SER A 61 -4.39 23.93 -24.44
N GLY A 62 -4.19 25.17 -23.98
CA GLY A 62 -4.86 25.70 -22.77
C GLY A 62 -4.40 25.02 -21.48
N TRP A 63 -3.30 24.26 -21.52
CA TRP A 63 -2.67 23.63 -20.35
C TRP A 63 -1.89 24.69 -19.55
N PRO A 64 -2.00 24.69 -18.18
CA PRO A 64 -2.74 23.77 -17.38
C PRO A 64 -4.21 24.17 -17.26
N SER A 65 -5.08 23.15 -17.32
CA SER A 65 -6.48 23.29 -16.95
C SER A 65 -6.62 23.87 -15.53
N ASP A 66 -7.76 24.41 -15.17
CA ASP A 66 -8.02 24.92 -13.81
C ASP A 66 -7.80 23.85 -12.75
N GLU A 67 -8.12 22.58 -13.06
CA GLU A 67 -7.81 21.41 -12.21
C GLU A 67 -6.31 21.22 -11.99
N THR A 68 -5.51 21.36 -13.05
CA THR A 68 -4.04 21.26 -12.94
C THR A 68 -3.46 22.42 -12.12
N ARG A 69 -3.98 23.62 -12.27
CA ARG A 69 -3.60 24.79 -11.44
C ARG A 69 -3.93 24.55 -9.97
N LEU A 70 -5.12 24.01 -9.66
CA LEU A 70 -5.51 23.65 -8.31
C LEU A 70 -4.57 22.56 -7.76
N MET A 71 -4.29 21.52 -8.53
CA MET A 71 -3.37 20.43 -8.15
C MET A 71 -1.96 20.99 -7.82
N LEU A 72 -1.40 21.88 -8.64
CA LEU A 72 -0.10 22.48 -8.39
C LEU A 72 -0.08 23.37 -7.15
N ARG A 73 -1.18 24.11 -6.88
CA ARG A 73 -1.33 24.89 -5.64
C ARG A 73 -1.41 23.99 -4.41
N LEU A 74 -2.18 22.90 -4.48
CA LEU A 74 -2.28 21.92 -3.40
C LEU A 74 -0.93 21.23 -3.16
N LEU A 75 -0.24 20.82 -4.23
CA LEU A 75 1.09 20.23 -4.14
C LEU A 75 2.07 21.18 -3.44
N ARG A 76 2.11 22.46 -3.85
CA ARG A 76 2.94 23.47 -3.20
C ARG A 76 2.61 23.64 -1.72
N LEU A 77 1.31 23.63 -1.36
CA LEU A 77 0.88 23.75 0.03
C LEU A 77 1.24 22.51 0.86
N MET A 78 1.04 21.31 0.31
CA MET A 78 1.23 20.06 1.04
C MET A 78 2.69 19.58 1.07
N PHE A 79 3.54 20.02 0.16
CA PHE A 79 4.91 19.49 -0.01
C PHE A 79 5.79 19.62 1.25
N PRO A 80 5.68 20.68 2.10
CA PRO A 80 6.40 20.76 3.38
C PRO A 80 6.08 19.63 4.36
N TYR A 81 4.95 18.91 4.19
CA TYR A 81 4.64 17.70 4.95
C TYR A 81 5.75 16.64 4.84
N MET A 82 6.46 16.59 3.71
CA MET A 82 7.58 15.67 3.52
C MET A 82 8.62 15.80 4.65
N LEU A 83 8.97 17.03 5.07
CA LEU A 83 9.89 17.25 6.19
C LEU A 83 9.32 16.69 7.49
N MET A 84 8.03 16.92 7.77
CA MET A 84 7.38 16.48 9.00
C MET A 84 7.32 14.96 9.11
N VAL A 85 6.94 14.26 8.04
CA VAL A 85 6.88 12.79 8.04
C VAL A 85 8.28 12.16 8.14
N CYS A 86 9.29 12.76 7.50
CA CYS A 86 10.67 12.30 7.61
C CYS A 86 11.20 12.46 9.06
N LEU A 87 10.91 13.59 9.72
CA LEU A 87 11.26 13.78 11.13
C LEU A 87 10.53 12.77 12.03
N ALA A 88 9.23 12.57 11.80
CA ALA A 88 8.46 11.58 12.55
C ALA A 88 9.03 10.16 12.38
N ALA A 89 9.48 9.79 11.17
CA ALA A 89 10.10 8.49 10.91
C ALA A 89 11.45 8.33 11.63
N VAL A 90 12.28 9.37 11.66
CA VAL A 90 13.56 9.33 12.42
C VAL A 90 13.29 9.24 13.92
N PHE A 91 12.34 10.01 14.47
CA PHE A 91 11.97 9.94 15.88
C PHE A 91 11.43 8.56 16.25
N MET A 92 10.57 7.97 15.39
CA MET A 92 10.11 6.59 15.54
C MET A 92 11.27 5.61 15.58
N GLY A 93 12.23 5.71 14.67
CA GLY A 93 13.43 4.86 14.65
C GLY A 93 14.27 4.98 15.91
N MET A 94 14.45 6.20 16.42
CA MET A 94 15.17 6.47 17.66
C MET A 94 14.49 5.87 18.89
N LEU A 95 13.17 6.01 19.01
CA LEU A 95 12.38 5.44 20.10
C LEU A 95 12.34 3.91 20.04
N ASN A 96 12.17 3.32 18.85
CA ASN A 96 12.22 1.87 18.65
C ASN A 96 13.58 1.30 19.05
N ALA A 97 14.69 1.99 18.75
CA ALA A 97 16.03 1.60 19.16
C ALA A 97 16.24 1.64 20.68
N ARG A 98 15.39 2.39 21.40
CA ARG A 98 15.37 2.46 22.88
C ARG A 98 14.34 1.52 23.51
N GLY A 99 13.64 0.69 22.71
CA GLY A 99 12.62 -0.25 23.17
C GLY A 99 11.22 0.35 23.38
N HIS A 100 11.01 1.60 22.98
CA HIS A 100 9.69 2.24 23.03
C HIS A 100 8.96 2.03 21.72
N PHE A 101 7.98 1.12 21.70
CA PHE A 101 7.22 0.79 20.47
C PHE A 101 5.82 1.42 20.45
N PHE A 102 5.21 1.65 21.62
CA PHE A 102 3.84 2.16 21.70
C PHE A 102 3.71 3.60 21.21
N VAL A 103 4.60 4.50 21.70
CA VAL A 103 4.56 5.92 21.32
C VAL A 103 4.73 6.10 19.81
N PRO A 104 5.72 5.49 19.13
CA PRO A 104 5.82 5.54 17.68
C PRO A 104 4.58 5.01 16.93
N ALA A 105 4.03 3.88 17.39
CA ALA A 105 2.84 3.29 16.76
C ALA A 105 1.61 4.22 16.82
N MET A 106 1.44 4.94 17.92
CA MET A 106 0.37 5.94 18.09
C MET A 106 0.52 7.16 17.19
N GLY A 107 1.72 7.44 16.66
CA GLY A 107 1.94 8.57 15.73
C GLY A 107 1.03 8.52 14.51
N ALA A 108 0.78 7.34 13.95
CA ALA A 108 -0.16 7.17 12.83
C ALA A 108 -1.62 7.45 13.25
N ALA A 109 -2.01 7.09 14.47
CA ALA A 109 -3.34 7.38 15.00
C ALA A 109 -3.54 8.89 15.22
N VAL A 110 -2.51 9.61 15.70
CA VAL A 110 -2.52 11.07 15.85
C VAL A 110 -2.72 11.75 14.50
N LEU A 111 -1.96 11.33 13.47
CA LEU A 111 -2.10 11.85 12.10
C LEU A 111 -3.54 11.67 11.60
N ASN A 112 -4.05 10.43 11.62
CA ASN A 112 -5.37 10.10 11.10
C ASN A 112 -6.49 10.79 11.92
N GLY A 113 -6.37 10.85 13.24
CA GLY A 113 -7.32 11.52 14.10
C GLY A 113 -7.45 13.00 13.77
N LEU A 114 -6.33 13.70 13.57
CA LEU A 114 -6.33 15.12 13.18
C LEU A 114 -6.87 15.33 11.77
N LEU A 115 -6.60 14.44 10.82
CA LEU A 115 -7.20 14.48 9.49
C LEU A 115 -8.72 14.32 9.56
N ILE A 116 -9.22 13.37 10.34
CA ILE A 116 -10.67 13.19 10.57
C ILE A 116 -11.28 14.46 11.18
N ILE A 117 -10.66 15.01 12.21
CA ILE A 117 -11.12 16.27 12.82
C ILE A 117 -11.12 17.40 11.78
N THR A 118 -10.10 17.50 10.95
CA THR A 118 -10.02 18.52 9.89
C THR A 118 -11.18 18.38 8.91
N VAL A 119 -11.45 17.17 8.43
CA VAL A 119 -12.52 16.91 7.46
C VAL A 119 -13.90 17.19 8.05
N LEU A 120 -14.16 16.74 9.28
CA LEU A 120 -15.48 16.84 9.88
C LEU A 120 -15.80 18.24 10.42
N PHE A 121 -14.82 18.95 10.95
CA PHE A 121 -15.08 20.22 11.67
C PHE A 121 -14.50 21.43 10.97
N PHE A 122 -13.33 21.34 10.34
CA PHE A 122 -12.68 22.50 9.75
C PHE A 122 -13.01 22.68 8.27
N ALA A 123 -13.02 21.62 7.46
CA ALA A 123 -13.29 21.73 6.04
C ALA A 123 -14.66 22.37 5.72
N PRO A 124 -15.78 22.02 6.40
CA PRO A 124 -17.07 22.67 6.14
C PRO A 124 -17.11 24.16 6.49
N ARG A 125 -16.25 24.61 7.43
CA ARG A 125 -16.16 26.03 7.82
C ARG A 125 -15.34 26.89 6.86
N PHE A 126 -14.47 26.27 6.07
CA PHE A 126 -13.64 26.99 5.09
C PHE A 126 -14.41 27.45 3.85
N GLY A 127 -15.54 26.82 3.55
CA GLY A 127 -16.41 27.17 2.45
C GLY A 127 -17.34 26.04 2.02
N GLN A 128 -18.30 26.40 1.18
CA GLN A 128 -19.29 25.45 0.65
C GLN A 128 -18.84 24.77 -0.65
N THR A 129 -17.78 25.27 -1.27
CA THR A 129 -17.24 24.68 -2.51
C THR A 129 -16.16 23.66 -2.19
N LEU A 130 -16.11 22.58 -2.98
CA LEU A 130 -15.16 21.49 -2.82
C LEU A 130 -13.70 22.01 -2.86
N ASP A 131 -13.42 22.97 -3.73
CA ASP A 131 -12.10 23.60 -3.89
C ASP A 131 -11.59 24.29 -2.60
N ARG A 132 -12.50 24.91 -1.86
CA ARG A 132 -12.15 25.54 -0.57
C ARG A 132 -11.98 24.50 0.54
N GLN A 133 -12.81 23.46 0.54
CA GLN A 133 -12.72 22.38 1.52
C GLN A 133 -11.43 21.57 1.36
N ILE A 134 -10.99 21.33 0.12
CA ILE A 134 -9.73 20.61 -0.14
C ILE A 134 -8.49 21.42 0.29
N LEU A 135 -8.55 22.77 0.24
CA LEU A 135 -7.50 23.63 0.79
C LEU A 135 -7.40 23.49 2.31
N ALA A 136 -8.54 23.42 3.01
CA ALA A 136 -8.56 23.17 4.44
C ALA A 136 -7.93 21.79 4.79
N LEU A 137 -8.23 20.78 3.98
CA LEU A 137 -7.62 19.45 4.14
C LEU A 137 -6.10 19.50 3.92
N ALA A 138 -5.63 20.24 2.92
CA ALA A 138 -4.19 20.40 2.65
C ALA A 138 -3.46 21.07 3.84
N ILE A 139 -4.06 22.08 4.47
CA ILE A 139 -3.55 22.67 5.71
C ILE A 139 -3.60 21.64 6.85
N GLY A 140 -4.70 20.90 6.95
CA GLY A 140 -4.87 19.83 7.93
C GLY A 140 -3.78 18.76 7.86
N VAL A 141 -3.33 18.38 6.67
CA VAL A 141 -2.22 17.46 6.47
C VAL A 141 -0.92 17.99 7.07
N LEU A 142 -0.62 19.30 6.89
CA LEU A 142 0.56 19.92 7.50
C LEU A 142 0.49 19.91 9.03
N VAL A 143 -0.66 20.33 9.58
CA VAL A 143 -0.88 20.34 11.03
C VAL A 143 -0.79 18.93 11.60
N ALA A 144 -1.41 17.96 10.95
CA ALA A 144 -1.39 16.56 11.37
C ALA A 144 0.03 15.97 11.32
N GLY A 145 0.82 16.28 10.28
CA GLY A 145 2.22 15.86 10.18
C GLY A 145 3.11 16.48 11.24
N ALA A 146 2.94 17.80 11.51
CA ALA A 146 3.64 18.47 12.59
C ALA A 146 3.30 17.86 13.96
N ALA A 147 2.02 17.60 14.21
CA ALA A 147 1.56 16.97 15.44
C ALA A 147 2.09 15.53 15.59
N GLN A 148 2.14 14.74 14.51
CA GLN A 148 2.71 13.39 14.49
C GLN A 148 4.19 13.40 14.89
N ALA A 149 4.97 14.35 14.40
CA ALA A 149 6.36 14.50 14.79
C ALA A 149 6.49 15.01 16.24
N ALA A 150 5.73 16.06 16.60
CA ALA A 150 5.78 16.67 17.91
C ALA A 150 5.33 15.73 19.04
N TYR A 151 4.35 14.88 18.79
CA TYR A 151 3.84 13.89 19.75
C TYR A 151 4.94 12.94 20.28
N GLN A 152 5.96 12.68 19.48
CA GLN A 152 7.07 11.79 19.86
C GLN A 152 8.16 12.49 20.68
N LEU A 153 8.25 13.84 20.62
CA LEU A 153 9.29 14.62 21.29
C LEU A 153 9.33 14.46 22.81
N PRO A 154 8.20 14.45 23.55
CA PRO A 154 8.23 14.28 25.00
C PRO A 154 8.88 12.95 25.43
N ALA A 155 8.63 11.86 24.70
CA ALA A 155 9.26 10.57 24.97
C ALA A 155 10.77 10.62 24.68
N LEU A 156 11.20 11.26 23.59
CA LEU A 156 12.61 11.45 23.28
C LEU A 156 13.32 12.33 24.31
N TRP A 157 12.67 13.37 24.81
CA TRP A 157 13.23 14.24 25.84
C TRP A 157 13.45 13.49 27.17
N ARG A 158 12.54 12.57 27.52
CA ARG A 158 12.70 11.69 28.71
C ARG A 158 13.91 10.76 28.57
N GLU A 159 14.20 10.34 27.33
CA GLU A 159 15.38 9.55 26.98
C GLU A 159 16.69 10.37 26.88
N GLY A 160 16.61 11.67 27.21
CA GLY A 160 17.77 12.57 27.21
C GLY A 160 18.12 13.14 25.83
N PHE A 161 17.27 12.95 24.83
CA PHE A 161 17.50 13.60 23.53
C PHE A 161 17.30 15.11 23.66
N ARG A 162 18.27 15.86 23.13
CA ARG A 162 18.16 17.30 22.90
C ARG A 162 18.70 17.59 21.53
N TYR A 163 17.91 18.30 20.73
CA TYR A 163 18.35 18.68 19.40
C TYR A 163 19.40 19.78 19.48
N HIS A 164 20.53 19.55 18.82
CA HIS A 164 21.57 20.52 18.60
C HIS A 164 21.98 20.47 17.13
N TRP A 165 22.14 21.60 16.51
CA TRP A 165 22.61 21.65 15.14
C TRP A 165 24.01 21.05 15.03
N VAL A 166 24.17 20.08 14.15
CA VAL A 166 25.47 19.46 13.81
C VAL A 166 25.61 19.51 12.31
N SER A 167 26.69 20.17 11.84
CA SER A 167 26.95 20.28 10.40
C SER A 167 27.01 18.90 9.74
N PRO A 168 26.16 18.64 8.74
CA PRO A 168 26.12 17.33 8.08
C PRO A 168 27.26 17.10 7.08
N TRP A 169 27.85 18.18 6.53
CA TRP A 169 28.70 18.15 5.35
C TRP A 169 30.00 17.34 5.50
N LYS A 170 30.61 17.33 6.68
CA LYS A 170 31.87 16.61 6.98
C LYS A 170 31.67 15.53 8.04
N ASN A 171 30.42 15.09 8.27
CA ASN A 171 30.14 14.12 9.31
C ASN A 171 30.16 12.70 8.74
N GLU A 172 31.10 11.88 9.21
CA GLU A 172 31.30 10.51 8.76
C GLU A 172 30.04 9.64 9.02
N THR A 173 29.33 9.87 10.14
CA THR A 173 28.07 9.14 10.44
C THR A 173 27.01 9.40 9.39
N VAL A 174 26.84 10.66 8.95
CA VAL A 174 25.88 11.02 7.90
C VAL A 174 26.26 10.34 6.60
N ARG A 175 27.55 10.38 6.22
CA ARG A 175 28.05 9.72 5.01
C ARG A 175 27.80 8.21 5.01
N GLN A 176 28.07 7.53 6.13
CA GLN A 176 27.82 6.09 6.27
C GLN A 176 26.34 5.75 6.18
N VAL A 177 25.47 6.55 6.82
CA VAL A 177 24.02 6.39 6.74
C VAL A 177 23.54 6.53 5.30
N VAL A 178 23.94 7.61 4.61
CA VAL A 178 23.57 7.85 3.20
C VAL A 178 24.03 6.69 2.31
N GLN A 179 25.28 6.26 2.42
CA GLN A 179 25.82 5.15 1.62
C GLN A 179 25.05 3.84 1.82
N LYS A 180 24.64 3.55 3.07
CA LYS A 180 23.82 2.35 3.38
C LYS A 180 22.39 2.48 2.90
N MET A 181 21.84 3.70 2.82
CA MET A 181 20.47 3.96 2.39
C MET A 181 20.29 3.95 0.87
N ILE A 182 21.31 4.36 0.11
CA ILE A 182 21.22 4.49 -1.37
C ILE A 182 20.66 3.23 -2.05
N PRO A 183 21.14 2.01 -1.79
CA PRO A 183 20.59 0.81 -2.46
C PRO A 183 19.10 0.60 -2.15
N GLY A 184 18.68 0.83 -0.91
CA GLY A 184 17.27 0.74 -0.52
C GLY A 184 16.41 1.82 -1.17
N MET A 185 16.93 3.06 -1.24
CA MET A 185 16.26 4.19 -1.90
C MET A 185 16.04 3.91 -3.41
N LEU A 186 17.02 3.34 -4.09
CA LEU A 186 16.89 2.98 -5.52
C LEU A 186 15.80 1.94 -5.73
N GLY A 187 15.70 0.93 -4.85
CA GLY A 187 14.62 -0.06 -4.91
C GLY A 187 13.23 0.55 -4.73
N VAL A 188 13.08 1.42 -3.73
CA VAL A 188 11.81 2.14 -3.49
C VAL A 188 11.50 3.10 -4.65
N ALA A 189 12.50 3.82 -5.17
CA ALA A 189 12.31 4.72 -6.31
C ALA A 189 11.83 3.97 -7.57
N ALA A 190 12.40 2.81 -7.87
CA ALA A 190 11.94 1.98 -8.99
C ALA A 190 10.48 1.56 -8.84
N PHE A 191 10.06 1.17 -7.63
CA PHE A 191 8.66 0.85 -7.35
C PHE A 191 7.74 2.08 -7.53
N GLN A 192 8.13 3.25 -6.99
CA GLN A 192 7.34 4.47 -7.14
C GLN A 192 7.26 4.96 -8.59
N LEU A 193 8.32 4.80 -9.37
CA LEU A 193 8.29 5.08 -10.80
C LEU A 193 7.32 4.15 -11.55
N ASN A 194 7.28 2.86 -11.18
CA ASN A 194 6.30 1.94 -11.75
C ASN A 194 4.86 2.40 -11.46
N VAL A 195 4.55 2.75 -10.20
CA VAL A 195 3.24 3.27 -9.80
C VAL A 195 2.91 4.54 -10.58
N LEU A 196 3.84 5.50 -10.65
CA LEU A 196 3.64 6.75 -11.39
C LEU A 196 3.34 6.50 -12.87
N VAL A 197 4.11 5.64 -13.53
CA VAL A 197 3.93 5.32 -14.95
C VAL A 197 2.60 4.63 -15.19
N THR A 198 2.25 3.61 -14.40
CA THR A 198 0.99 2.88 -14.56
C THR A 198 -0.24 3.75 -14.26
N GLN A 199 -0.18 4.60 -13.25
CA GLN A 199 -1.24 5.57 -12.95
C GLN A 199 -1.36 6.65 -14.02
N SER A 200 -0.23 7.14 -14.57
CA SER A 200 -0.25 8.12 -15.67
C SER A 200 -0.89 7.54 -16.93
N ILE A 201 -0.60 6.28 -17.26
CA ILE A 201 -1.23 5.57 -18.37
C ILE A 201 -2.73 5.41 -18.11
N ALA A 202 -3.12 4.98 -16.93
CA ALA A 202 -4.51 4.82 -16.54
C ALA A 202 -5.29 6.15 -16.63
N PHE A 203 -4.68 7.23 -16.11
CA PHE A 203 -5.25 8.58 -16.13
C PHE A 203 -5.42 9.13 -17.55
N SER A 204 -4.48 8.85 -18.47
CA SER A 204 -4.58 9.28 -19.88
C SER A 204 -5.71 8.59 -20.64
N VAL A 205 -6.15 7.42 -20.18
CA VAL A 205 -7.28 6.67 -20.77
C VAL A 205 -8.61 7.15 -20.18
N ASP A 206 -8.70 7.21 -18.85
CA ASP A 206 -9.84 7.71 -18.10
C ASP A 206 -9.40 8.08 -16.66
N SER A 207 -9.59 9.34 -16.28
CA SER A 207 -9.19 9.85 -14.94
C SER A 207 -9.82 9.08 -13.77
N GLN A 208 -11.01 8.51 -13.96
CA GLN A 208 -11.71 7.74 -12.94
C GLN A 208 -11.14 6.34 -12.70
N ILE A 209 -10.31 5.81 -13.62
CA ILE A 209 -9.65 4.51 -13.45
C ILE A 209 -8.77 4.52 -12.20
N VAL A 210 -7.96 5.57 -12.04
CA VAL A 210 -7.01 5.69 -10.92
C VAL A 210 -7.75 5.74 -9.60
N ALA A 211 -8.77 6.60 -9.49
CA ALA A 211 -9.57 6.73 -8.27
C ALA A 211 -10.26 5.40 -7.89
N SER A 212 -10.92 4.75 -8.84
CA SER A 212 -11.61 3.47 -8.62
C SER A 212 -10.63 2.36 -8.19
N PHE A 213 -9.45 2.34 -8.79
CA PHE A 213 -8.39 1.38 -8.44
C PHE A 213 -7.81 1.65 -7.05
N ASP A 214 -7.60 2.91 -6.66
CA ASP A 214 -7.09 3.28 -5.34
C ASP A 214 -8.03 2.83 -4.21
N TYR A 215 -9.36 2.96 -4.38
CA TYR A 215 -10.33 2.41 -3.43
C TYR A 215 -10.20 0.89 -3.30
N ALA A 216 -10.03 0.17 -4.40
CA ALA A 216 -9.82 -1.28 -4.41
C ALA A 216 -8.53 -1.67 -3.66
N VAL A 217 -7.42 -0.97 -3.90
CA VAL A 217 -6.14 -1.20 -3.22
C VAL A 217 -6.28 -1.00 -1.71
N ARG A 218 -6.96 0.06 -1.25
CA ARG A 218 -7.18 0.32 0.18
C ARG A 218 -7.91 -0.83 0.88
N LEU A 219 -8.93 -1.41 0.23
CA LEU A 219 -9.65 -2.55 0.78
C LEU A 219 -8.78 -3.80 0.85
N MET A 220 -7.89 -4.00 -0.12
CA MET A 220 -6.98 -5.13 -0.16
C MET A 220 -5.82 -5.01 0.84
N GLU A 221 -5.38 -3.79 1.17
CA GLU A 221 -4.30 -3.53 2.13
C GLU A 221 -4.60 -4.09 3.53
N LEU A 222 -5.87 -4.11 3.95
CA LEU A 222 -6.26 -4.59 5.27
C LEU A 222 -5.96 -6.08 5.46
N PRO A 223 -6.51 -7.02 4.67
CA PRO A 223 -6.18 -8.44 4.83
C PRO A 223 -4.70 -8.72 4.50
N GLN A 224 -4.09 -8.01 3.55
CA GLN A 224 -2.67 -8.14 3.26
C GLN A 224 -1.79 -7.76 4.46
N GLY A 225 -2.12 -6.69 5.17
CA GLY A 225 -1.42 -6.25 6.37
C GLY A 225 -1.56 -7.25 7.52
N VAL A 226 -2.79 -7.70 7.78
CA VAL A 226 -3.09 -8.62 8.88
C VAL A 226 -2.44 -9.99 8.67
N PHE A 227 -2.57 -10.57 7.48
CA PHE A 227 -2.11 -11.95 7.22
C PHE A 227 -0.75 -12.01 6.53
N GLY A 228 -0.54 -11.21 5.49
CA GLY A 228 0.68 -11.28 4.68
C GLY A 228 1.89 -10.66 5.37
N ILE A 229 1.80 -9.40 5.76
CA ILE A 229 2.93 -8.65 6.31
C ILE A 229 3.26 -9.12 7.73
N SER A 230 2.25 -9.38 8.57
CA SER A 230 2.46 -9.84 9.95
C SER A 230 3.16 -11.19 9.98
N LEU A 231 2.70 -12.15 9.17
CA LEU A 231 3.32 -13.47 9.07
C LEU A 231 4.75 -13.39 8.52
N ALA A 232 4.99 -12.58 7.49
CA ALA A 232 6.31 -12.39 6.92
C ALA A 232 7.29 -11.78 7.92
N THR A 233 6.83 -10.84 8.75
CA THR A 233 7.65 -10.19 9.78
C THR A 233 8.04 -11.16 10.89
N TYR A 234 7.11 -11.99 11.35
CA TYR A 234 7.37 -13.04 12.35
C TYR A 234 8.30 -14.13 11.82
N LEU A 235 8.18 -14.47 10.54
CA LEU A 235 8.91 -15.57 9.91
C LEU A 235 10.40 -15.27 9.75
N LEU A 236 10.79 -14.03 9.49
CA LEU A 236 12.16 -13.65 9.16
C LEU A 236 13.19 -14.04 10.26
N PRO A 237 13.00 -13.71 11.55
CA PRO A 237 13.94 -14.10 12.61
C PRO A 237 14.10 -15.62 12.72
N THR A 238 12.99 -16.36 12.65
CA THR A 238 12.97 -17.82 12.73
C THR A 238 13.77 -18.46 11.59
N LEU A 239 13.50 -18.02 10.35
CA LEU A 239 14.24 -18.52 9.18
C LEU A 239 15.72 -18.12 9.22
N ALA A 240 16.05 -16.92 9.69
CA ALA A 240 17.43 -16.45 9.81
C ALA A 240 18.22 -17.28 10.85
N GLY A 241 17.62 -17.64 11.98
CA GLY A 241 18.22 -18.54 12.96
C GLY A 241 18.49 -19.93 12.36
N LEU A 242 17.51 -20.54 11.69
CA LEU A 242 17.66 -21.84 11.05
C LEU A 242 18.73 -21.83 9.93
N ALA A 243 18.80 -20.73 9.17
CA ALA A 243 19.82 -20.56 8.13
C ALA A 243 21.24 -20.43 8.73
N ALA A 244 21.39 -19.67 9.83
CA ALA A 244 22.67 -19.50 10.53
C ALA A 244 23.18 -20.85 11.09
N GLU A 245 22.27 -21.67 11.61
CA GLU A 245 22.57 -23.03 12.11
C GLU A 245 22.70 -24.07 10.99
N LYS A 246 22.52 -23.68 9.71
CA LYS A 246 22.52 -24.56 8.53
C LYS A 246 21.47 -25.70 8.56
N LYS A 247 20.40 -25.53 9.35
CA LYS A 247 19.28 -26.48 9.48
C LYS A 247 18.29 -26.35 8.32
N TYR A 248 18.75 -26.63 7.10
CA TYR A 248 17.94 -26.46 5.88
C TYR A 248 16.68 -27.33 5.80
N PRO A 249 16.61 -28.56 6.35
CA PRO A 249 15.37 -29.33 6.42
C PRO A 249 14.28 -28.61 7.23
N GLU A 250 14.64 -28.10 8.41
CA GLU A 250 13.73 -27.35 9.29
C GLU A 250 13.32 -26.00 8.66
N PHE A 251 14.26 -25.31 8.01
CA PHE A 251 13.99 -24.10 7.23
C PHE A 251 12.89 -24.34 6.17
N ARG A 252 13.02 -25.41 5.40
CA ARG A 252 12.03 -25.77 4.36
C ARG A 252 10.67 -26.13 4.97
N ALA A 253 10.65 -26.86 6.09
CA ALA A 253 9.43 -27.21 6.80
C ALA A 253 8.72 -25.98 7.34
N THR A 254 9.44 -25.05 7.99
CA THR A 254 8.92 -23.79 8.50
C THR A 254 8.37 -22.89 7.38
N LEU A 255 9.10 -22.77 6.27
CA LEU A 255 8.64 -22.03 5.10
C LEU A 255 7.36 -22.62 4.49
N ARG A 256 7.30 -23.96 4.35
CA ARG A 256 6.12 -24.67 3.86
C ARG A 256 4.91 -24.44 4.76
N GLN A 257 5.10 -24.50 6.08
CA GLN A 257 4.04 -24.24 7.06
C GLN A 257 3.55 -22.79 6.96
N ALA A 258 4.45 -21.83 6.85
CA ALA A 258 4.08 -20.42 6.67
C ALA A 258 3.28 -20.18 5.38
N LEU A 259 3.69 -20.78 4.25
CA LEU A 259 2.93 -20.71 3.00
C LEU A 259 1.56 -21.39 3.12
N GLY A 260 1.45 -22.45 3.92
CA GLY A 260 0.18 -23.09 4.23
C GLY A 260 -0.77 -22.20 5.02
N TYR A 261 -0.30 -21.53 6.07
CA TYR A 261 -1.10 -20.56 6.83
C TYR A 261 -1.51 -19.35 5.98
N LEU A 262 -0.57 -18.88 5.14
CA LEU A 262 -0.88 -17.81 4.19
C LEU A 262 -2.03 -18.21 3.26
N ALA A 263 -1.95 -19.40 2.65
CA ALA A 263 -2.99 -19.91 1.77
C ALA A 263 -4.33 -20.06 2.51
N PHE A 264 -4.29 -20.61 3.73
CA PHE A 264 -5.49 -20.78 4.56
C PHE A 264 -6.24 -19.47 4.79
N ALA A 265 -5.54 -18.39 5.12
CA ALA A 265 -6.17 -17.10 5.41
C ALA A 265 -6.49 -16.29 4.15
N ASN A 266 -5.56 -16.23 3.18
CA ASN A 266 -5.71 -15.34 2.03
C ASN A 266 -6.62 -15.90 0.92
N LEU A 267 -6.80 -17.23 0.79
CA LEU A 267 -7.72 -17.77 -0.21
C LEU A 267 -9.16 -17.42 0.11
N ILE A 268 -9.59 -17.59 1.35
CA ILE A 268 -10.94 -17.18 1.74
C ILE A 268 -11.11 -15.66 1.70
N ALA A 269 -10.12 -14.89 2.16
CA ALA A 269 -10.17 -13.43 2.09
C ALA A 269 -10.26 -12.94 0.64
N SER A 270 -9.47 -13.53 -0.27
CA SER A 270 -9.51 -13.24 -1.71
C SER A 270 -10.86 -13.56 -2.33
N ALA A 271 -11.43 -14.74 -2.05
CA ALA A 271 -12.74 -15.14 -2.54
C ALA A 271 -13.85 -14.18 -2.05
N LEU A 272 -13.85 -13.84 -0.76
CA LEU A 272 -14.82 -12.90 -0.18
C LEU A 272 -14.68 -11.49 -0.74
N LEU A 273 -13.45 -10.97 -0.90
CA LEU A 273 -13.22 -9.65 -1.53
C LEU A 273 -13.68 -9.64 -2.98
N MET A 274 -13.56 -10.76 -3.70
CA MET A 274 -13.99 -10.85 -5.10
C MET A 274 -15.52 -10.90 -5.21
N VAL A 275 -16.18 -11.75 -4.45
CA VAL A 275 -17.62 -12.00 -4.61
C VAL A 275 -18.49 -10.98 -3.87
N LEU A 276 -18.02 -10.43 -2.76
CA LEU A 276 -18.68 -9.37 -2.00
C LEU A 276 -18.13 -7.96 -2.31
N ALA A 277 -17.41 -7.80 -3.43
CA ALA A 277 -16.79 -6.52 -3.80
C ALA A 277 -17.80 -5.37 -3.81
N GLU A 278 -18.94 -5.53 -4.47
CA GLU A 278 -19.96 -4.49 -4.58
C GLU A 278 -20.63 -4.19 -3.22
N PRO A 279 -21.14 -5.16 -2.44
CA PRO A 279 -21.66 -4.90 -1.10
C PRO A 279 -20.64 -4.24 -0.17
N ILE A 280 -19.35 -4.62 -0.23
CA ILE A 280 -18.31 -4.04 0.61
C ILE A 280 -18.06 -2.58 0.23
N VAL A 281 -17.89 -2.29 -1.07
CA VAL A 281 -17.65 -0.92 -1.56
C VAL A 281 -18.87 -0.05 -1.26
N ARG A 282 -20.09 -0.56 -1.50
CA ARG A 282 -21.36 0.12 -1.17
C ARG A 282 -21.48 0.45 0.30
N LEU A 283 -21.14 -0.50 1.18
CA LEU A 283 -21.21 -0.29 2.62
C LEU A 283 -20.25 0.81 3.09
N LEU A 284 -19.04 0.83 2.55
CA LEU A 284 -17.97 1.67 3.07
C LEU A 284 -17.92 3.06 2.42
N PHE A 285 -18.24 3.15 1.13
CA PHE A 285 -17.98 4.36 0.36
C PHE A 285 -19.22 4.99 -0.29
N GLU A 286 -20.31 4.25 -0.58
CA GLU A 286 -21.50 4.77 -1.29
C GLU A 286 -22.30 5.74 -0.43
N ARG A 287 -21.87 7.03 -0.51
CA ARG A 287 -22.51 8.17 0.15
C ARG A 287 -22.03 9.48 -0.46
N GLY A 288 -22.89 10.50 -0.43
CA GLY A 288 -22.57 11.82 -0.99
C GLY A 288 -22.29 11.73 -2.48
N GLU A 289 -21.15 12.24 -2.90
CA GLU A 289 -20.71 12.25 -4.30
C GLU A 289 -20.25 10.87 -4.83
N PHE A 290 -20.04 9.89 -3.93
CA PHE A 290 -19.70 8.53 -4.34
C PHE A 290 -20.98 7.77 -4.66
N ASP A 291 -21.38 7.83 -5.91
CA ASP A 291 -22.61 7.27 -6.43
C ASP A 291 -22.54 5.76 -6.73
N ARG A 292 -23.63 5.22 -7.27
CA ARG A 292 -23.70 3.81 -7.67
C ARG A 292 -22.71 3.48 -8.78
N PHE A 293 -22.50 4.39 -9.74
CA PHE A 293 -21.55 4.19 -10.83
C PHE A 293 -20.12 4.08 -10.32
N SER A 294 -19.72 4.94 -9.38
CA SER A 294 -18.43 4.86 -8.68
C SER A 294 -18.29 3.56 -7.89
N THR A 295 -19.39 3.09 -7.26
CA THR A 295 -19.46 1.81 -6.54
C THR A 295 -19.17 0.64 -7.47
N GLU A 296 -19.85 0.55 -8.60
CA GLU A 296 -19.69 -0.53 -9.59
C GLU A 296 -18.26 -0.56 -10.16
N ARG A 297 -17.67 0.60 -10.46
CA ARG A 297 -16.29 0.69 -10.94
C ARG A 297 -15.26 0.24 -9.91
N ALA A 298 -15.35 0.74 -8.68
CA ALA A 298 -14.43 0.37 -7.61
C ALA A 298 -14.58 -1.11 -7.22
N ALA A 299 -15.81 -1.63 -7.20
CA ALA A 299 -16.09 -3.04 -6.97
C ALA A 299 -15.50 -3.94 -8.06
N PHE A 300 -15.61 -3.56 -9.32
CA PHE A 300 -15.02 -4.31 -10.43
C PHE A 300 -13.47 -4.29 -10.34
N ALA A 301 -12.87 -3.16 -10.01
CA ALA A 301 -11.43 -3.07 -9.76
C ALA A 301 -11.00 -4.00 -8.62
N LEU A 302 -11.76 -4.03 -7.51
CA LEU A 302 -11.50 -4.90 -6.36
C LEU A 302 -11.62 -6.37 -6.73
N ALA A 303 -12.68 -6.76 -7.44
CA ALA A 303 -12.88 -8.14 -7.88
C ALA A 303 -11.73 -8.64 -8.76
N CYS A 304 -11.22 -7.79 -9.67
CA CYS A 304 -10.08 -8.11 -10.54
C CYS A 304 -8.74 -8.15 -9.79
N LEU A 305 -8.59 -7.35 -8.73
CA LEU A 305 -7.36 -7.28 -7.93
C LEU A 305 -7.31 -8.35 -6.83
N ALA A 306 -8.46 -8.76 -6.27
CA ALA A 306 -8.57 -9.66 -5.14
C ALA A 306 -7.82 -11.00 -5.31
N PRO A 307 -7.80 -11.68 -6.50
CA PRO A 307 -6.98 -12.88 -6.69
C PRO A 307 -5.50 -12.65 -6.47
N GLY A 308 -5.03 -11.41 -6.64
CA GLY A 308 -3.65 -11.01 -6.36
C GLY A 308 -3.25 -11.05 -4.88
N LEU A 309 -4.20 -11.04 -3.94
CA LEU A 309 -3.93 -10.98 -2.50
C LEU A 309 -2.98 -12.10 -2.02
N ILE A 310 -3.25 -13.34 -2.43
CA ILE A 310 -2.40 -14.48 -2.07
C ILE A 310 -1.01 -14.35 -2.71
N LEU A 311 -0.93 -13.84 -3.93
CA LEU A 311 0.32 -13.69 -4.68
C LEU A 311 1.20 -12.59 -4.07
N PHE A 312 0.65 -11.41 -3.77
CA PHE A 312 1.38 -10.33 -3.10
C PHE A 312 1.89 -10.76 -1.72
N SER A 313 1.06 -11.49 -0.97
CA SER A 313 1.46 -12.01 0.33
C SER A 313 2.53 -13.10 0.21
N ALA A 314 2.47 -13.95 -0.82
CA ALA A 314 3.49 -14.96 -1.09
C ALA A 314 4.84 -14.34 -1.49
N VAL A 315 4.83 -13.25 -2.30
CA VAL A 315 6.06 -12.48 -2.60
C VAL A 315 6.74 -12.01 -1.32
N ASN A 316 5.96 -11.46 -0.36
CA ASN A 316 6.51 -11.01 0.92
C ASN A 316 7.19 -12.13 1.71
N ILE A 317 6.58 -13.32 1.78
CA ILE A 317 7.16 -14.49 2.48
C ILE A 317 8.41 -15.01 1.76
N LEU A 318 8.34 -15.18 0.44
CA LEU A 318 9.46 -15.68 -0.34
C LEU A 318 10.66 -14.72 -0.30
N ALA A 319 10.43 -13.40 -0.37
CA ALA A 319 11.48 -12.41 -0.22
C ALA A 319 12.18 -12.53 1.15
N ARG A 320 11.41 -12.72 2.24
CA ARG A 320 11.97 -12.93 3.59
C ARG A 320 12.81 -14.21 3.67
N ALA A 321 12.40 -15.28 2.99
CA ALA A 321 13.20 -16.50 2.92
C ALA A 321 14.57 -16.27 2.25
N PHE A 322 14.64 -15.48 1.18
CA PHE A 322 15.92 -15.07 0.59
C PHE A 322 16.75 -14.20 1.53
N TYR A 323 16.13 -13.23 2.22
CA TYR A 323 16.82 -12.36 3.18
C TYR A 323 17.41 -13.17 4.33
N ALA A 324 16.69 -14.17 4.83
CA ALA A 324 17.18 -15.11 5.85
C ALA A 324 18.39 -15.92 5.38
N LEU A 325 18.50 -16.20 4.08
CA LEU A 325 19.66 -16.85 3.45
C LEU A 325 20.79 -15.86 3.09
N GLY A 326 20.70 -14.60 3.47
CA GLY A 326 21.67 -13.55 3.16
C GLY A 326 21.65 -13.06 1.72
N ASP A 327 20.64 -13.42 0.93
CA ASP A 327 20.51 -13.07 -0.48
C ASP A 327 19.44 -12.00 -0.69
N THR A 328 19.87 -10.76 -0.70
CA THR A 328 18.98 -9.62 -1.00
C THR A 328 18.92 -9.30 -2.50
N LYS A 329 19.91 -9.74 -3.28
CA LYS A 329 20.05 -9.40 -4.70
C LYS A 329 19.03 -10.13 -5.57
N THR A 330 18.83 -11.42 -5.34
CA THR A 330 17.92 -12.24 -6.17
C THR A 330 16.49 -11.72 -6.13
N PRO A 331 15.85 -11.51 -4.96
CA PRO A 331 14.48 -10.97 -4.95
C PRO A 331 14.40 -9.53 -5.51
N MET A 332 15.43 -8.71 -5.31
CA MET A 332 15.47 -7.36 -5.89
C MET A 332 15.46 -7.40 -7.43
N ILE A 333 16.32 -8.22 -8.05
CA ILE A 333 16.37 -8.33 -9.51
C ILE A 333 15.06 -8.87 -10.08
N ILE A 334 14.52 -9.95 -9.47
CA ILE A 334 13.26 -10.57 -9.91
C ILE A 334 12.12 -9.55 -9.80
N SER A 335 12.00 -8.85 -8.67
CA SER A 335 10.95 -7.84 -8.49
C SER A 335 11.10 -6.68 -9.47
N SER A 336 12.32 -6.22 -9.78
CA SER A 336 12.55 -5.17 -10.79
C SER A 336 12.13 -5.61 -12.19
N VAL A 337 12.42 -6.85 -12.58
CA VAL A 337 11.93 -7.41 -13.85
C VAL A 337 10.40 -7.47 -13.88
N CYS A 338 9.79 -7.91 -12.79
CA CYS A 338 8.33 -7.99 -12.68
C CYS A 338 7.66 -6.60 -12.68
N LEU A 339 8.32 -5.56 -12.16
CA LEU A 339 7.84 -4.18 -12.30
C LEU A 339 7.80 -3.74 -13.78
N GLY A 340 8.83 -4.09 -14.56
CA GLY A 340 8.83 -3.86 -16.00
C GLY A 340 7.69 -4.61 -16.72
N LEU A 341 7.48 -5.89 -16.39
CA LEU A 341 6.36 -6.68 -16.91
C LEU A 341 5.00 -6.10 -16.51
N ASN A 342 4.90 -5.54 -15.30
CA ASN A 342 3.67 -4.90 -14.84
C ASN A 342 3.29 -3.71 -15.74
N ILE A 343 4.25 -2.87 -16.15
CA ILE A 343 3.99 -1.76 -17.07
C ILE A 343 3.46 -2.30 -18.41
N VAL A 344 4.08 -3.34 -18.95
CA VAL A 344 3.65 -3.95 -20.21
C VAL A 344 2.22 -4.48 -20.11
N PHE A 345 1.92 -5.24 -19.06
CA PHE A 345 0.55 -5.75 -18.83
C PHE A 345 -0.44 -4.64 -18.58
N ALA A 346 -0.05 -3.58 -17.83
CA ALA A 346 -0.92 -2.44 -17.57
C ALA A 346 -1.29 -1.71 -18.87
N VAL A 347 -0.30 -1.38 -19.71
CA VAL A 347 -0.55 -0.77 -21.02
C VAL A 347 -1.53 -1.60 -21.84
N TRP A 348 -1.27 -2.89 -21.98
CA TRP A 348 -2.10 -3.77 -22.80
C TRP A 348 -3.51 -3.93 -22.23
N LEU A 349 -3.63 -4.27 -20.94
CA LEU A 349 -4.93 -4.60 -20.35
C LEU A 349 -5.79 -3.37 -20.06
N ILE A 350 -5.21 -2.23 -19.68
CA ILE A 350 -5.97 -0.99 -19.50
C ILE A 350 -6.64 -0.60 -20.82
N HIS A 351 -5.89 -0.61 -21.93
CA HIS A 351 -6.45 -0.26 -23.23
C HIS A 351 -7.48 -1.29 -23.74
N ALA A 352 -7.21 -2.58 -23.55
CA ALA A 352 -8.16 -3.64 -23.94
C ALA A 352 -9.49 -3.52 -23.21
N PHE A 353 -9.45 -3.29 -21.88
CA PHE A 353 -10.66 -3.15 -21.07
C PHE A 353 -11.28 -1.74 -21.12
N ALA A 354 -10.54 -0.73 -21.58
CA ALA A 354 -11.05 0.64 -21.71
C ALA A 354 -12.16 0.73 -22.77
N GLN A 355 -12.12 -0.10 -23.81
CA GLN A 355 -13.16 -0.16 -24.85
C GLN A 355 -14.55 -0.50 -24.27
N GLU A 356 -14.58 -1.21 -23.15
CA GLU A 356 -15.80 -1.55 -22.41
C GLU A 356 -16.06 -0.61 -21.20
N GLY A 357 -15.29 0.46 -21.03
CA GLY A 357 -15.35 1.33 -19.83
C GLY A 357 -14.86 0.68 -18.54
N LYS A 358 -14.09 -0.42 -18.63
CA LYS A 358 -13.63 -1.26 -17.53
C LYS A 358 -12.10 -1.23 -17.29
N GLY A 359 -11.42 -0.19 -17.73
CA GLY A 359 -9.95 -0.07 -17.64
C GLY A 359 -9.37 -0.29 -16.23
N GLN A 360 -10.12 0.03 -15.17
CA GLN A 360 -9.75 -0.22 -13.78
C GLN A 360 -9.57 -1.73 -13.47
N GLY A 361 -10.36 -2.60 -14.10
CA GLY A 361 -10.19 -4.05 -14.02
C GLY A 361 -8.91 -4.51 -14.71
N GLY A 362 -8.60 -3.92 -15.88
CA GLY A 362 -7.35 -4.18 -16.60
C GLY A 362 -6.12 -3.89 -15.73
N MET A 363 -6.13 -2.78 -14.97
CA MET A 363 -5.07 -2.45 -14.02
C MET A 363 -4.96 -3.47 -12.89
N GLY A 364 -6.09 -3.95 -12.35
CA GLY A 364 -6.14 -4.99 -11.31
C GLY A 364 -5.57 -6.32 -11.79
N ILE A 365 -5.94 -6.76 -12.99
CA ILE A 365 -5.44 -7.99 -13.62
C ILE A 365 -3.94 -7.88 -13.91
N ALA A 366 -3.46 -6.74 -14.43
CA ALA A 366 -2.04 -6.51 -14.71
C ALA A 366 -1.17 -6.69 -13.45
N ASN A 367 -1.61 -6.10 -12.33
CA ASN A 367 -0.94 -6.26 -11.04
C ASN A 367 -0.93 -7.72 -10.56
N THR A 368 -2.07 -8.41 -10.68
CA THR A 368 -2.20 -9.83 -10.30
C THR A 368 -1.30 -10.73 -11.15
N MET A 369 -1.25 -10.51 -12.47
CA MET A 369 -0.38 -11.26 -13.37
C MET A 369 1.10 -11.02 -13.07
N SER A 370 1.50 -9.78 -12.87
CA SER A 370 2.87 -9.43 -12.51
C SER A 370 3.29 -10.10 -11.17
N ALA A 371 2.40 -10.10 -10.18
CA ALA A 371 2.63 -10.79 -8.90
C ALA A 371 2.75 -12.31 -9.08
N ALA A 372 1.96 -12.91 -9.98
CA ALA A 372 2.05 -14.34 -10.29
C ALA A 372 3.41 -14.71 -10.90
N PHE A 373 3.90 -13.90 -11.85
CA PHE A 373 5.25 -14.06 -12.40
C PHE A 373 6.33 -13.90 -11.34
N ASN A 374 6.18 -12.92 -10.44
CA ASN A 374 7.12 -12.68 -9.34
C ASN A 374 7.17 -13.90 -8.39
N VAL A 375 6.03 -14.42 -7.95
CA VAL A 375 5.96 -15.63 -7.14
C VAL A 375 6.61 -16.82 -7.84
N TRP A 376 6.30 -17.01 -9.13
CA TRP A 376 6.85 -18.12 -9.91
C TRP A 376 8.39 -18.06 -10.01
N LEU A 377 8.94 -16.88 -10.33
CA LEU A 377 10.39 -16.67 -10.45
C LEU A 377 11.09 -16.80 -9.09
N LEU A 378 10.54 -16.19 -8.03
CA LEU A 378 11.09 -16.33 -6.68
C LEU A 378 11.07 -17.79 -6.23
N PHE A 379 10.00 -18.49 -6.50
CA PHE A 379 9.86 -19.90 -6.17
C PHE A 379 10.87 -20.78 -6.92
N TYR A 380 11.02 -20.54 -8.22
CA TYR A 380 12.01 -21.20 -9.06
C TYR A 380 13.43 -20.97 -8.54
N ALA A 381 13.80 -19.72 -8.27
CA ALA A 381 15.12 -19.36 -7.74
C ALA A 381 15.37 -19.96 -6.36
N LEU A 382 14.37 -19.96 -5.47
CA LEU A 382 14.50 -20.56 -4.13
C LEU A 382 14.63 -22.07 -4.18
N ARG A 383 13.87 -22.74 -5.05
CA ARG A 383 14.02 -24.20 -5.29
C ARG A 383 15.42 -24.56 -5.76
N ARG A 384 16.00 -23.76 -6.65
CA ARG A 384 17.37 -23.97 -7.14
C ARG A 384 18.41 -23.79 -6.03
N LYS A 385 18.19 -22.84 -5.13
CA LYS A 385 19.11 -22.53 -4.02
C LYS A 385 19.04 -23.54 -2.88
N LEU A 386 17.87 -24.07 -2.57
CA LEU A 386 17.64 -25.03 -1.48
C LEU A 386 17.66 -26.51 -1.95
N SER A 387 18.02 -26.78 -3.20
CA SER A 387 18.13 -28.10 -3.85
C SER A 387 16.83 -28.90 -3.95
N ARG A 388 15.90 -28.81 -3.00
CA ARG A 388 14.55 -29.41 -3.03
C ARG A 388 13.65 -28.61 -2.10
N LEU A 389 12.51 -28.17 -2.60
CA LEU A 389 11.39 -27.70 -1.79
C LEU A 389 10.34 -28.82 -1.83
N ASP A 390 10.22 -29.58 -0.73
CA ASP A 390 9.18 -30.60 -0.63
C ASP A 390 7.82 -29.93 -0.38
N LEU A 391 7.03 -29.81 -1.44
CA LEU A 391 5.71 -29.19 -1.45
C LEU A 391 4.58 -30.19 -1.66
N ALA A 392 4.88 -31.48 -1.69
CA ALA A 392 3.87 -32.49 -2.03
C ALA A 392 2.64 -32.39 -1.12
N GLY A 393 2.84 -32.28 0.21
CA GLY A 393 1.77 -32.08 1.17
C GLY A 393 1.06 -30.73 1.05
N LEU A 394 1.79 -29.66 0.66
CA LEU A 394 1.19 -28.31 0.50
C LEU A 394 0.29 -28.26 -0.73
N LYS A 395 0.62 -28.95 -1.83
CA LYS A 395 -0.21 -28.95 -3.04
C LYS A 395 -1.62 -29.47 -2.75
N HIS A 396 -1.72 -30.64 -2.10
CA HIS A 396 -3.02 -31.21 -1.76
C HIS A 396 -3.83 -30.27 -0.87
N SER A 397 -3.23 -29.75 0.21
CA SER A 397 -3.86 -28.78 1.10
C SER A 397 -4.28 -27.51 0.36
N PHE A 398 -3.44 -27.01 -0.57
CA PHE A 398 -3.74 -25.82 -1.35
C PHE A 398 -4.99 -25.97 -2.23
N PHE A 399 -5.09 -27.09 -2.97
CA PHE A 399 -6.27 -27.35 -3.81
C PHE A 399 -7.53 -27.59 -2.96
N ALA A 400 -7.41 -28.25 -1.81
CA ALA A 400 -8.52 -28.39 -0.87
C ALA A 400 -9.00 -27.02 -0.34
N MET A 401 -8.06 -26.15 0.05
CA MET A 401 -8.37 -24.79 0.49
C MET A 401 -8.96 -23.94 -0.64
N LEU A 402 -8.46 -24.06 -1.86
CA LEU A 402 -8.98 -23.34 -3.03
C LEU A 402 -10.41 -23.76 -3.33
N GLY A 403 -10.70 -25.08 -3.39
CA GLY A 403 -12.05 -25.57 -3.60
C GLY A 403 -13.02 -25.16 -2.50
N ALA A 404 -12.58 -25.22 -1.24
CA ALA A 404 -13.39 -24.76 -0.11
C ALA A 404 -13.64 -23.25 -0.15
N ALA A 405 -12.64 -22.44 -0.60
CA ALA A 405 -12.79 -20.99 -0.72
C ALA A 405 -13.75 -20.59 -1.85
N ILE A 406 -13.71 -21.32 -2.98
CA ILE A 406 -14.65 -21.13 -4.09
C ILE A 406 -16.08 -21.43 -3.61
N LEU A 407 -16.30 -22.60 -2.99
CA LEU A 407 -17.60 -22.99 -2.46
C LEU A 407 -18.13 -21.96 -1.43
N ALA A 408 -17.30 -21.56 -0.49
CA ALA A 408 -17.66 -20.56 0.51
C ALA A 408 -17.94 -19.19 -0.12
N GLY A 409 -17.19 -18.80 -1.16
CA GLY A 409 -17.43 -17.58 -1.93
C GLY A 409 -18.77 -17.61 -2.65
N GLU A 410 -19.10 -18.70 -3.35
CA GLU A 410 -20.40 -18.85 -4.03
C GLU A 410 -21.56 -18.75 -3.04
N LEU A 411 -21.46 -19.40 -1.89
CA LEU A 411 -22.47 -19.31 -0.83
C LEU A 411 -22.57 -17.91 -0.23
N ALA A 412 -21.45 -17.19 -0.09
CA ALA A 412 -21.45 -15.79 0.34
C ALA A 412 -22.16 -14.89 -0.68
N TRP A 413 -21.89 -15.09 -1.96
CA TRP A 413 -22.52 -14.35 -3.03
C TRP A 413 -24.04 -14.56 -3.05
N LEU A 414 -24.49 -15.81 -3.04
CA LEU A 414 -25.91 -16.17 -2.97
C LEU A 414 -26.57 -15.59 -1.70
N GLY A 415 -25.91 -15.74 -0.56
CA GLY A 415 -26.39 -15.20 0.71
C GLY A 415 -26.52 -13.67 0.71
N SER A 416 -25.60 -12.96 0.08
CA SER A 416 -25.67 -11.51 -0.07
C SER A 416 -26.81 -11.08 -0.99
N LEU A 417 -26.99 -11.77 -2.13
CA LEU A 417 -28.10 -11.52 -3.06
C LEU A 417 -29.48 -11.74 -2.40
N GLU A 418 -29.65 -12.86 -1.70
CA GLU A 418 -30.90 -13.14 -1.00
C GLU A 418 -31.17 -12.14 0.14
N TRP A 419 -30.12 -11.75 0.88
CA TRP A 419 -30.24 -10.72 1.90
C TRP A 419 -30.71 -9.38 1.32
N GLU A 420 -30.12 -8.93 0.19
CA GLU A 420 -30.50 -7.70 -0.47
C GLU A 420 -31.93 -7.74 -1.04
N ARG A 421 -32.37 -8.89 -1.54
CA ARG A 421 -33.76 -9.09 -1.99
C ARG A 421 -34.77 -8.93 -0.87
N TRP A 422 -34.47 -9.44 0.33
CA TRP A 422 -35.42 -9.44 1.47
C TRP A 422 -35.38 -8.12 2.25
N MET A 423 -34.20 -7.60 2.53
CA MET A 423 -33.99 -6.45 3.42
C MET A 423 -33.73 -5.14 2.68
N GLY A 424 -33.42 -5.20 1.39
CA GLY A 424 -32.94 -4.06 0.62
C GLY A 424 -31.57 -3.57 1.04
N HIS A 425 -31.16 -2.40 0.51
CA HIS A 425 -29.84 -1.80 0.81
C HIS A 425 -29.91 -0.28 1.09
N ALA A 426 -31.10 0.25 1.39
CA ALA A 426 -31.29 1.69 1.60
C ALA A 426 -30.75 2.19 2.96
N ARG A 427 -30.77 1.34 3.99
CA ARG A 427 -30.36 1.69 5.37
C ARG A 427 -29.03 1.04 5.74
N LEU A 428 -28.35 1.61 6.74
CA LEU A 428 -27.05 1.11 7.20
C LEU A 428 -27.11 -0.35 7.71
N LEU A 429 -28.11 -0.70 8.51
CA LEU A 429 -28.25 -2.06 9.06
C LEU A 429 -28.43 -3.14 7.97
N PRO A 430 -29.31 -2.99 6.96
CA PRO A 430 -29.34 -3.90 5.81
C PRO A 430 -28.01 -3.97 5.05
N LYS A 431 -27.32 -2.85 4.81
CA LYS A 431 -25.99 -2.84 4.16
C LYS A 431 -24.96 -3.65 4.97
N LEU A 432 -24.93 -3.47 6.30
CA LEU A 432 -24.07 -4.26 7.19
C LEU A 432 -24.39 -5.76 7.13
N GLY A 433 -25.68 -6.10 7.15
CA GLY A 433 -26.13 -7.49 7.08
C GLY A 433 -25.76 -8.16 5.76
N ALA A 434 -25.87 -7.45 4.62
CA ALA A 434 -25.51 -7.95 3.30
C ALA A 434 -24.01 -8.33 3.18
N VAL A 435 -23.15 -7.75 4.00
CA VAL A 435 -21.72 -8.05 4.03
C VAL A 435 -21.38 -9.02 5.15
N LEU A 436 -21.73 -8.67 6.40
CA LEU A 436 -21.21 -9.40 7.57
C LEU A 436 -21.83 -10.80 7.74
N VAL A 437 -23.12 -10.97 7.43
CA VAL A 437 -23.79 -12.27 7.60
C VAL A 437 -23.27 -13.29 6.59
N PRO A 438 -23.26 -13.02 5.26
CA PRO A 438 -22.67 -13.95 4.29
C PRO A 438 -21.18 -14.21 4.53
N MET A 439 -20.41 -13.18 4.91
CA MET A 439 -18.99 -13.30 5.24
C MET A 439 -18.76 -14.25 6.42
N ALA A 440 -19.51 -14.10 7.52
CA ALA A 440 -19.39 -14.95 8.70
C ALA A 440 -19.77 -16.41 8.39
N LEU A 441 -20.87 -16.62 7.67
CA LEU A 441 -21.33 -17.94 7.24
C LEU A 441 -20.31 -18.60 6.31
N ALA A 442 -19.77 -17.88 5.35
CA ALA A 442 -18.76 -18.40 4.44
C ALA A 442 -17.46 -18.78 5.16
N CYS A 443 -16.99 -17.95 6.09
CA CYS A 443 -15.83 -18.29 6.92
C CYS A 443 -16.07 -19.56 7.76
N LEU A 444 -17.26 -19.70 8.32
CA LEU A 444 -17.63 -20.90 9.08
C LEU A 444 -17.68 -22.15 8.19
N ILE A 445 -18.32 -22.06 7.03
CA ILE A 445 -18.41 -23.16 6.06
C ILE A 445 -17.02 -23.55 5.56
N TYR A 446 -16.22 -22.56 5.16
CA TYR A 446 -14.83 -22.77 4.75
C TYR A 446 -14.05 -23.57 5.81
N TRP A 447 -14.13 -23.13 7.05
CA TRP A 447 -13.44 -23.79 8.15
C TRP A 447 -13.96 -25.22 8.41
N LEU A 448 -15.29 -25.44 8.41
CA LEU A 448 -15.88 -26.75 8.60
C LEU A 448 -15.51 -27.73 7.46
N VAL A 449 -15.52 -27.27 6.21
CA VAL A 449 -15.10 -28.08 5.05
C VAL A 449 -13.64 -28.48 5.18
N LEU A 450 -12.75 -27.55 5.59
CA LEU A 450 -11.34 -27.87 5.77
C LEU A 450 -11.07 -28.81 6.95
N LEU A 451 -11.86 -28.73 8.02
CA LEU A 451 -11.82 -29.73 9.11
C LEU A 451 -12.24 -31.11 8.63
N TRP A 452 -13.30 -31.18 7.81
CA TRP A 452 -13.78 -32.44 7.21
C TRP A 452 -12.73 -33.04 6.27
N LEU A 453 -12.09 -32.21 5.44
CA LEU A 453 -10.99 -32.61 4.56
C LEU A 453 -9.67 -32.86 5.32
N LYS A 454 -9.65 -32.74 6.64
CA LYS A 454 -8.49 -32.96 7.52
C LYS A 454 -7.25 -32.12 7.14
N VAL A 455 -7.47 -30.90 6.65
CA VAL A 455 -6.39 -29.98 6.31
C VAL A 455 -5.61 -29.58 7.59
N PRO A 456 -4.27 -29.75 7.64
CA PRO A 456 -3.49 -29.55 8.86
C PRO A 456 -3.67 -28.18 9.50
N GLN A 457 -3.71 -27.11 8.70
CA GLN A 457 -3.86 -25.72 9.17
C GLN A 457 -5.19 -25.48 9.90
N ALA A 458 -6.29 -26.09 9.41
CA ALA A 458 -7.58 -25.99 10.06
C ALA A 458 -7.61 -26.77 11.38
N GLN A 459 -6.95 -27.93 11.45
CA GLN A 459 -6.85 -28.76 12.66
C GLN A 459 -6.01 -28.06 13.74
N GLU A 460 -4.87 -27.47 13.37
CA GLU A 460 -4.02 -26.70 14.30
C GLU A 460 -4.76 -25.50 14.85
N PHE A 461 -5.46 -24.75 14.00
CA PHE A 461 -6.31 -23.62 14.44
C PHE A 461 -7.39 -24.07 15.45
N TRP A 462 -8.03 -25.22 15.21
CA TRP A 462 -9.01 -25.80 16.13
C TRP A 462 -8.39 -26.16 17.49
N GLN A 463 -7.21 -26.74 17.49
CA GLN A 463 -6.49 -27.09 18.72
C GLN A 463 -6.15 -25.85 19.55
N LEU A 464 -5.67 -24.78 18.90
CA LEU A 464 -5.39 -23.51 19.56
C LEU A 464 -6.64 -22.87 20.19
N LEU A 465 -7.78 -22.89 19.49
CA LEU A 465 -9.06 -22.42 20.03
C LEU A 465 -9.49 -23.22 21.25
N ARG A 466 -9.43 -24.55 21.18
CA ARG A 466 -9.76 -25.43 22.32
C ARG A 466 -8.88 -25.14 23.54
N GLN A 467 -7.58 -24.92 23.34
CA GLN A 467 -6.66 -24.61 24.43
C GLN A 467 -7.00 -23.26 25.09
N ARG A 468 -7.34 -22.23 24.33
CA ARG A 468 -7.76 -20.92 24.86
C ARG A 468 -9.07 -21.00 25.64
N ILE A 469 -10.06 -21.68 25.09
CA ILE A 469 -11.38 -21.86 25.77
C ILE A 469 -11.19 -22.60 27.11
N ARG A 470 -10.31 -23.61 27.16
CA ARG A 470 -10.01 -24.31 28.41
C ARG A 470 -9.28 -23.43 29.44
N LYS A 471 -8.41 -22.49 28.99
CA LYS A 471 -7.73 -21.54 29.89
C LYS A 471 -8.65 -20.46 30.45
N VAL A 472 -9.70 -20.07 29.72
CA VAL A 472 -10.67 -19.07 30.19
C VAL A 472 -11.71 -19.70 31.15
N ARG A 473 -11.91 -21.03 31.09
CA ARG A 473 -12.81 -21.77 31.99
C ARG A 473 -12.17 -22.24 33.30
N ARG A 474 -10.85 -22.07 33.43
CA ARG A 474 -10.10 -22.25 34.68
C ARG A 474 -9.73 -20.90 35.28
#